data_9d90a71a2e2f58bb449f92c5fa2fc908
#
_entry.id   9d90a71a2e2f58bb449f92c5fa2fc908
#
_cell.length_a   1.000
_cell.length_b   1.000
_cell.length_c   1.000
_cell.angle_alpha   90.00
_cell.angle_beta   90.00
_cell.angle_gamma   90.00
#
_symmetry.space_group_name_H-M   'P 1'
#
loop_
_entity.id
_entity.type
_entity.pdbx_description
1 polymer ?
#
loop_
_entity_poly.entity_id
_entity_poly.type
_entity_poly.pdbx_seq_one_letter_code
_entity_poly.pdbx_strand_id
1 'polypeptide(L)'
;MSEPGIDHPEVDGEAQVSLPGRGITVSSRVESLDGDVLALRPSVSDFVDQSVVTQGTLVEVQWQRPEDQRAAPAEVIAVESGAVPRWRVRITGPAEVTQRRKAVRGRVVVPVEVGTGNVELKGESSDLSEDGAKISMDGFGLQPEPGESVDLRIELEGGVIAVTGEVIRVAARGARWFLSTRFLNIEEKDQDRIRRRVFQALREERARLAD
;
A
#
# COMPACT_ATOMS: atom_id res chain seq x y z
N MET A 1 -14.31 -36.50 -5.11
CA MET A 1 -14.64 -35.19 -4.55
C MET A 1 -13.34 -34.69 -3.94
N SER A 2 -12.67 -33.77 -4.65
CA SER A 2 -11.47 -33.12 -4.13
C SER A 2 -11.91 -32.23 -2.97
N GLU A 3 -11.23 -32.33 -1.83
CA GLU A 3 -11.39 -31.36 -0.75
C GLU A 3 -11.19 -29.96 -1.31
N PRO A 4 -12.03 -28.97 -0.95
CA PRO A 4 -11.77 -27.60 -1.34
C PRO A 4 -10.43 -27.20 -0.73
N GLY A 5 -9.39 -27.13 -1.58
CA GLY A 5 -8.07 -26.71 -1.15
C GLY A 5 -8.18 -25.34 -0.47
N ILE A 6 -7.44 -25.16 0.61
CA ILE A 6 -7.33 -23.86 1.28
C ILE A 6 -6.86 -22.85 0.23
N ASP A 7 -7.64 -21.80 0.05
CA ASP A 7 -7.28 -20.72 -0.86
C ASP A 7 -6.15 -19.88 -0.22
N HIS A 8 -5.03 -19.76 -0.90
CA HIS A 8 -3.82 -19.11 -0.38
C HIS A 8 -3.07 -18.36 -1.50
N PRO A 9 -2.17 -17.43 -1.16
CA PRO A 9 -1.30 -16.79 -2.14
C PRO A 9 -0.32 -17.80 -2.75
N GLU A 10 0.11 -17.52 -3.97
CA GLU A 10 1.11 -18.33 -4.67
C GLU A 10 2.50 -18.16 -4.03
N VAL A 11 3.31 -19.23 -4.07
CA VAL A 11 4.73 -19.16 -3.71
C VAL A 11 5.43 -18.19 -4.68
N ASP A 12 6.37 -17.42 -4.17
CA ASP A 12 7.02 -16.30 -4.86
C ASP A 12 6.12 -15.09 -5.16
N GLY A 13 4.84 -15.17 -4.84
CA GLY A 13 3.89 -14.07 -4.94
C GLY A 13 4.06 -13.04 -3.83
N GLU A 14 3.40 -11.89 -4.03
CA GLU A 14 3.30 -10.85 -3.01
C GLU A 14 2.04 -11.03 -2.17
N ALA A 15 2.19 -10.86 -0.86
CA ALA A 15 1.09 -10.82 0.09
C ALA A 15 1.23 -9.61 1.01
N GLN A 16 0.12 -9.07 1.47
CA GLN A 16 0.08 -8.03 2.48
C GLN A 16 -0.43 -8.63 3.79
N VAL A 17 0.29 -8.39 4.87
CA VAL A 17 -0.10 -8.81 6.21
C VAL A 17 -0.59 -7.60 6.97
N SER A 18 -1.85 -7.58 7.32
CA SER A 18 -2.49 -6.50 8.07
C SER A 18 -2.73 -6.92 9.51
N LEU A 19 -2.44 -6.02 10.46
CA LEU A 19 -2.75 -6.20 11.87
C LEU A 19 -4.08 -5.51 12.16
N PRO A 20 -5.18 -6.25 12.39
CA PRO A 20 -6.47 -5.66 12.71
C PRO A 20 -6.39 -4.77 13.94
N GLY A 21 -7.00 -3.59 13.88
CA GLY A 21 -7.05 -2.63 14.98
C GLY A 21 -5.78 -1.77 15.20
N ARG A 22 -4.69 -2.02 14.48
CA ARG A 22 -3.45 -1.22 14.59
C ARG A 22 -3.15 -0.37 13.35
N GLY A 23 -3.92 -0.51 12.27
CA GLY A 23 -3.68 0.23 11.02
C GLY A 23 -2.35 -0.11 10.32
N ILE A 24 -1.67 -1.16 10.75
CA ILE A 24 -0.37 -1.59 10.21
C ILE A 24 -0.62 -2.62 9.10
N THR A 25 0.01 -2.41 7.95
CA THR A 25 0.04 -3.36 6.85
C THR A 25 1.47 -3.48 6.35
N VAL A 26 1.97 -4.71 6.25
CA VAL A 26 3.34 -5.02 5.84
C VAL A 26 3.30 -5.80 4.54
N SER A 27 3.98 -5.31 3.51
CA SER A 27 4.19 -6.07 2.28
C SER A 27 5.16 -7.22 2.55
N SER A 28 4.84 -8.39 2.05
CA SER A 28 5.61 -9.61 2.29
C SER A 28 5.69 -10.44 1.01
N ARG A 29 6.77 -11.18 0.85
CA ARG A 29 6.89 -12.19 -0.20
C ARG A 29 6.60 -13.56 0.39
N VAL A 30 5.85 -14.37 -0.31
CA VAL A 30 5.59 -15.76 0.05
C VAL A 30 6.80 -16.60 -0.35
N GLU A 31 7.55 -17.16 0.60
CA GLU A 31 8.73 -17.98 0.31
C GLU A 31 8.38 -19.47 0.19
N SER A 32 7.41 -19.94 0.98
CA SER A 32 6.93 -21.33 0.89
C SER A 32 5.53 -21.45 1.46
N LEU A 33 4.89 -22.56 1.09
CA LEU A 33 3.58 -23.00 1.59
C LEU A 33 3.68 -24.46 2.00
N ASP A 34 3.19 -24.77 3.21
CA ASP A 34 3.12 -26.13 3.73
C ASP A 34 1.74 -26.31 4.40
N GLY A 35 0.81 -26.95 3.66
CA GLY A 35 -0.59 -27.04 4.06
C GLY A 35 -1.24 -25.66 4.23
N ASP A 36 -1.60 -25.31 5.45
CA ASP A 36 -2.19 -24.03 5.85
C ASP A 36 -1.15 -23.00 6.35
N VAL A 37 0.15 -23.35 6.34
CA VAL A 37 1.23 -22.51 6.86
C VAL A 37 2.02 -21.86 5.74
N LEU A 38 2.05 -20.53 5.76
CA LEU A 38 2.87 -19.69 4.88
C LEU A 38 4.18 -19.30 5.58
N ALA A 39 5.29 -19.38 4.87
CA ALA A 39 6.51 -18.67 5.23
C ALA A 39 6.55 -17.35 4.47
N LEU A 40 6.49 -16.25 5.19
CA LEU A 40 6.45 -14.90 4.63
C LEU A 40 7.73 -14.16 4.97
N ARG A 41 8.32 -13.52 3.97
CA ARG A 41 9.42 -12.57 4.16
C ARG A 41 8.89 -11.14 4.12
N PRO A 42 8.77 -10.47 5.27
CA PRO A 42 8.30 -9.09 5.33
C PRO A 42 9.30 -8.13 4.66
N SER A 43 8.78 -7.10 4.01
CA SER A 43 9.59 -6.02 3.46
C SER A 43 10.17 -5.18 4.60
N VAL A 44 11.50 -5.13 4.69
CA VAL A 44 12.22 -4.35 5.72
C VAL A 44 11.90 -2.85 5.65
N SER A 45 11.53 -2.34 4.47
CA SER A 45 11.13 -0.95 4.30
C SER A 45 9.77 -0.62 4.91
N ASP A 46 8.93 -1.62 5.11
CA ASP A 46 7.57 -1.47 5.62
C ASP A 46 7.48 -1.79 7.12
N PHE A 47 8.54 -2.34 7.69
CA PHE A 47 8.55 -2.88 9.03
C PHE A 47 9.60 -2.16 9.89
N VAL A 48 9.18 -1.05 10.49
CA VAL A 48 10.06 -0.21 11.32
C VAL A 48 10.21 -0.75 12.74
N ASP A 49 9.20 -1.47 13.26
CA ASP A 49 9.23 -2.02 14.61
C ASP A 49 8.92 -3.53 14.61
N GLN A 50 9.98 -4.33 14.73
CA GLN A 50 9.89 -5.80 14.76
C GLN A 50 9.13 -6.34 15.99
N SER A 51 8.94 -5.54 17.04
CA SER A 51 8.27 -5.96 18.27
C SER A 51 6.74 -6.03 18.13
N VAL A 52 6.17 -5.45 17.09
CA VAL A 52 4.71 -5.37 16.90
C VAL A 52 4.09 -6.69 16.49
N VAL A 53 4.87 -7.57 15.85
CA VAL A 53 4.42 -8.90 15.41
C VAL A 53 5.13 -9.97 16.23
N THR A 54 4.34 -10.69 17.02
CA THR A 54 4.82 -11.78 17.88
C THR A 54 4.03 -13.05 17.60
N GLN A 55 4.52 -14.17 18.08
CA GLN A 55 3.76 -15.43 18.05
C GLN A 55 2.40 -15.25 18.73
N GLY A 56 1.33 -15.79 18.14
CA GLY A 56 -0.05 -15.64 18.58
C GLY A 56 -0.75 -14.37 18.08
N THR A 57 -0.04 -13.49 17.35
CA THR A 57 -0.66 -12.30 16.76
C THR A 57 -1.64 -12.71 15.67
N LEU A 58 -2.89 -12.28 15.80
CA LEU A 58 -3.89 -12.44 14.75
C LEU A 58 -3.67 -11.40 13.67
N VAL A 59 -3.63 -11.85 12.43
CA VAL A 59 -3.38 -11.04 11.24
C VAL A 59 -4.39 -11.39 10.15
N GLU A 60 -4.47 -10.54 9.15
CA GLU A 60 -5.16 -10.84 7.92
C GLU A 60 -4.14 -10.87 6.78
N VAL A 61 -4.05 -11.97 6.07
CA VAL A 61 -3.21 -12.11 4.88
C VAL A 61 -4.03 -11.79 3.65
N GLN A 62 -3.54 -10.87 2.83
CA GLN A 62 -4.19 -10.41 1.60
C GLN A 62 -3.28 -10.64 0.42
N TRP A 63 -3.86 -11.07 -0.70
CA TRP A 63 -3.11 -11.28 -1.95
C TRP A 63 -3.97 -10.94 -3.17
N GLN A 64 -3.32 -10.68 -4.28
CA GLN A 64 -3.96 -10.39 -5.55
C GLN A 64 -4.00 -11.67 -6.39
N ARG A 65 -5.17 -11.97 -6.96
CA ARG A 65 -5.33 -12.90 -8.08
C ARG A 65 -5.63 -12.12 -9.37
N PRO A 66 -5.53 -12.75 -10.54
CA PRO A 66 -5.87 -12.07 -11.79
C PRO A 66 -7.29 -11.49 -11.82
N GLU A 67 -8.22 -12.17 -11.17
CA GLU A 67 -9.65 -11.84 -11.20
C GLU A 67 -10.10 -11.00 -10.00
N ASP A 68 -9.47 -11.18 -8.83
CA ASP A 68 -9.91 -10.55 -7.58
C ASP A 68 -8.77 -10.36 -6.56
N GLN A 69 -9.07 -9.63 -5.51
CA GLN A 69 -8.25 -9.55 -4.30
C GLN A 69 -8.86 -10.46 -3.23
N ARG A 70 -8.03 -11.28 -2.61
CA ARG A 70 -8.40 -12.20 -1.54
C ARG A 70 -7.85 -11.77 -0.20
N ALA A 71 -8.55 -12.11 0.86
CA ALA A 71 -8.08 -11.98 2.23
C ALA A 71 -8.48 -13.20 3.04
N ALA A 72 -7.59 -13.67 3.90
CA ALA A 72 -7.87 -14.75 4.84
C ALA A 72 -7.40 -14.36 6.24
N PRO A 73 -8.16 -14.71 7.29
CA PRO A 73 -7.71 -14.60 8.66
C PRO A 73 -6.57 -15.58 8.90
N ALA A 74 -5.59 -15.17 9.69
CA ALA A 74 -4.42 -15.98 9.98
C ALA A 74 -3.83 -15.65 11.36
N GLU A 75 -2.95 -16.52 11.84
CA GLU A 75 -2.23 -16.38 13.09
C GLU A 75 -0.72 -16.52 12.84
N VAL A 76 0.06 -15.64 13.42
CA VAL A 76 1.51 -15.76 13.43
C VAL A 76 1.95 -16.85 14.39
N ILE A 77 2.45 -17.96 13.87
CA ILE A 77 2.88 -19.11 14.69
C ILE A 77 4.36 -19.08 15.05
N ALA A 78 5.18 -18.33 14.29
CA ALA A 78 6.57 -18.09 14.63
C ALA A 78 7.07 -16.80 13.96
N VAL A 79 8.01 -16.12 14.63
CA VAL A 79 8.76 -14.98 14.11
C VAL A 79 10.23 -15.33 14.20
N GLU A 80 10.89 -15.41 13.04
CA GLU A 80 12.32 -15.64 12.92
C GLU A 80 13.00 -14.28 12.73
N SER A 81 13.81 -13.89 13.72
CA SER A 81 14.60 -12.66 13.69
C SER A 81 15.99 -12.97 13.12
N GLY A 82 16.52 -12.07 12.29
CA GLY A 82 17.84 -12.23 11.69
C GLY A 82 18.08 -11.22 10.58
N ALA A 83 19.16 -11.44 9.80
CA ALA A 83 19.48 -10.58 8.64
C ALA A 83 18.33 -10.55 7.61
N VAL A 84 17.56 -11.63 7.53
CA VAL A 84 16.33 -11.73 6.73
C VAL A 84 15.22 -12.23 7.66
N PRO A 85 14.37 -11.35 8.16
CA PRO A 85 13.27 -11.75 9.04
C PRO A 85 12.26 -12.60 8.27
N ARG A 86 11.67 -13.58 8.96
CA ARG A 86 10.60 -14.43 8.43
C ARG A 86 9.47 -14.58 9.43
N TRP A 87 8.26 -14.62 8.92
CA TRP A 87 7.07 -14.94 9.68
C TRP A 87 6.49 -16.25 9.18
N ARG A 88 6.23 -17.17 10.09
CA ARG A 88 5.39 -18.34 9.81
C ARG A 88 3.97 -18.01 10.23
N VAL A 89 3.07 -18.06 9.28
CA VAL A 89 1.69 -17.62 9.45
C VAL A 89 0.76 -18.75 9.04
N ARG A 90 -0.12 -19.17 9.93
CA ARG A 90 -1.13 -20.19 9.66
C ARG A 90 -2.44 -19.52 9.25
N ILE A 91 -3.01 -19.90 8.12
CA ILE A 91 -4.36 -19.50 7.72
C ILE A 91 -5.35 -20.20 8.65
N THR A 92 -6.26 -19.44 9.26
CA THR A 92 -7.20 -19.93 10.28
C THR A 92 -8.64 -19.95 9.82
N GLY A 93 -8.93 -19.50 8.61
CA GLY A 93 -10.28 -19.48 8.05
C GLY A 93 -10.28 -19.36 6.54
N PRO A 94 -11.47 -19.41 5.93
CA PRO A 94 -11.62 -19.33 4.48
C PRO A 94 -11.15 -17.98 3.96
N ALA A 95 -10.63 -17.98 2.73
CA ALA A 95 -10.33 -16.75 2.02
C ALA A 95 -11.60 -16.16 1.42
N GLU A 96 -11.79 -14.88 1.65
CA GLU A 96 -12.91 -14.11 1.11
C GLU A 96 -12.43 -13.16 0.01
N VAL A 97 -13.31 -12.90 -0.96
CA VAL A 97 -13.08 -11.82 -1.92
C VAL A 97 -13.18 -10.50 -1.18
N THR A 98 -12.13 -9.72 -1.21
CA THR A 98 -12.09 -8.43 -0.54
C THR A 98 -11.79 -7.32 -1.54
N GLN A 99 -12.57 -6.27 -1.49
CA GLN A 99 -12.29 -5.04 -2.22
C GLN A 99 -12.21 -3.89 -1.20
N ARG A 100 -11.09 -3.83 -0.47
CA ARG A 100 -10.86 -2.75 0.50
C ARG A 100 -10.72 -1.38 -0.16
N ARG A 101 -10.29 -1.35 -1.41
CA ARG A 101 -10.09 -0.11 -2.15
C ARG A 101 -11.40 0.29 -2.80
N LYS A 102 -11.98 1.39 -2.32
CA LYS A 102 -13.16 2.00 -2.96
C LYS A 102 -12.78 2.68 -4.28
N ALA A 103 -11.54 3.20 -4.36
CA ALA A 103 -11.02 3.92 -5.51
C ALA A 103 -10.02 3.10 -6.31
N VAL A 104 -10.11 3.22 -7.63
CA VAL A 104 -9.13 2.65 -8.56
C VAL A 104 -7.83 3.43 -8.43
N ARG A 105 -6.69 2.72 -8.39
CA ARG A 105 -5.35 3.29 -8.34
C ARG A 105 -4.59 2.97 -9.62
N GLY A 106 -3.73 3.89 -10.02
CA GLY A 106 -2.85 3.70 -11.16
C GLY A 106 -1.49 4.32 -10.91
N ARG A 107 -0.47 3.76 -11.55
CA ARG A 107 0.88 4.36 -11.59
C ARG A 107 0.79 5.61 -12.45
N VAL A 108 0.66 6.75 -11.80
CA VAL A 108 0.60 8.08 -12.43
C VAL A 108 1.74 8.88 -11.86
N VAL A 109 2.69 9.25 -12.72
CA VAL A 109 3.80 10.11 -12.35
C VAL A 109 3.49 11.52 -12.83
N VAL A 110 3.23 12.41 -11.89
CA VAL A 110 2.96 13.83 -12.15
C VAL A 110 3.61 14.68 -11.07
N PRO A 111 3.99 15.93 -11.36
CA PRO A 111 4.53 16.83 -10.35
C PRO A 111 3.54 17.08 -9.22
N VAL A 112 4.06 17.11 -8.00
CA VAL A 112 3.29 17.42 -6.79
C VAL A 112 4.10 18.35 -5.90
N GLU A 113 3.48 19.44 -5.47
CA GLU A 113 4.01 20.28 -4.39
C GLU A 113 3.31 19.89 -3.08
N VAL A 114 4.10 19.75 -2.01
CA VAL A 114 3.63 19.36 -0.69
C VAL A 114 3.98 20.46 0.30
N GLY A 115 2.98 21.11 0.83
CA GLY A 115 3.11 22.12 1.89
C GLY A 115 3.01 21.47 3.27
N THR A 116 4.06 21.65 4.08
CA THR A 116 4.08 21.22 5.49
C THR A 116 4.44 22.43 6.36
N GLY A 117 3.48 22.99 7.09
CA GLY A 117 3.71 24.21 7.85
C GLY A 117 4.17 25.37 6.95
N ASN A 118 5.43 25.81 7.12
CA ASN A 118 6.01 26.92 6.34
C ASN A 118 6.95 26.45 5.22
N VAL A 119 6.98 25.17 4.91
CA VAL A 119 7.89 24.58 3.92
C VAL A 119 7.09 24.01 2.76
N GLU A 120 7.43 24.37 1.54
CA GLU A 120 6.96 23.73 0.31
C GLU A 120 8.05 22.81 -0.24
N LEU A 121 7.69 21.54 -0.43
CA LEU A 121 8.57 20.53 -1.02
C LEU A 121 8.03 20.13 -2.39
N LYS A 122 8.93 19.98 -3.34
CA LYS A 122 8.60 19.50 -4.70
C LYS A 122 8.87 18.01 -4.79
N GLY A 123 7.95 17.32 -5.41
CA GLY A 123 8.03 15.87 -5.60
C GLY A 123 7.21 15.41 -6.78
N GLU A 124 7.03 14.12 -6.86
CA GLU A 124 6.25 13.45 -7.90
C GLU A 124 5.35 12.39 -7.27
N SER A 125 4.15 12.23 -7.81
CA SER A 125 3.34 11.07 -7.49
C SER A 125 3.96 9.80 -8.08
N SER A 126 3.78 8.68 -7.42
CA SER A 126 4.12 7.35 -7.94
C SER A 126 2.89 6.46 -8.08
N ASP A 127 1.82 6.80 -7.36
CA ASP A 127 0.53 6.15 -7.37
C ASP A 127 -0.54 7.22 -7.08
N LEU A 128 -1.64 7.20 -7.81
CA LEU A 128 -2.72 8.18 -7.68
C LEU A 128 -4.06 7.48 -7.74
N SER A 129 -4.99 7.95 -6.94
CA SER A 129 -6.42 7.59 -6.95
C SER A 129 -7.26 8.80 -6.60
N GLU A 130 -8.57 8.72 -6.81
CA GLU A 130 -9.51 9.78 -6.40
C GLU A 130 -9.54 10.04 -4.89
N ASP A 131 -9.04 9.08 -4.08
CA ASP A 131 -9.03 9.15 -2.61
C ASP A 131 -7.67 9.55 -2.04
N GLY A 132 -6.58 9.55 -2.82
CA GLY A 132 -5.24 9.83 -2.29
C GLY A 132 -4.10 9.59 -3.27
N ALA A 133 -2.90 9.88 -2.81
CA ALA A 133 -1.67 9.76 -3.58
C ALA A 133 -0.54 9.13 -2.77
N LYS A 134 0.37 8.45 -3.48
CA LYS A 134 1.71 8.14 -2.99
C LYS A 134 2.69 9.08 -3.67
N ILE A 135 3.44 9.83 -2.88
CA ILE A 135 4.30 10.92 -3.35
C ILE A 135 5.74 10.63 -2.91
N SER A 136 6.69 10.87 -3.80
CA SER A 136 8.12 10.85 -3.48
C SER A 136 8.69 12.25 -3.65
N MET A 137 9.52 12.70 -2.70
CA MET A 137 10.14 14.01 -2.70
C MET A 137 11.49 13.99 -2.00
N ASP A 138 12.32 14.98 -2.26
CA ASP A 138 13.53 15.19 -1.48
C ASP A 138 13.14 15.83 -0.13
N GLY A 139 13.51 15.15 0.96
CA GLY A 139 13.16 15.57 2.31
C GLY A 139 13.98 16.76 2.78
N PHE A 140 13.31 17.72 3.40
CA PHE A 140 13.96 18.84 4.05
C PHE A 140 13.20 19.24 5.31
N GLY A 141 13.91 19.46 6.41
CA GLY A 141 13.32 19.84 7.69
C GLY A 141 12.76 18.64 8.47
N LEU A 142 11.66 18.87 9.17
CA LEU A 142 10.97 17.84 9.94
C LEU A 142 10.08 17.02 9.01
N GLN A 143 10.19 15.71 9.13
CA GLN A 143 9.35 14.78 8.41
C GLN A 143 7.93 14.85 8.97
N PRO A 144 6.89 14.96 8.13
CA PRO A 144 5.51 14.94 8.61
C PRO A 144 5.18 13.59 9.23
N GLU A 145 4.36 13.60 10.27
CA GLU A 145 3.95 12.40 10.99
C GLU A 145 2.61 11.84 10.45
N PRO A 146 2.35 10.53 10.57
CA PRO A 146 1.03 9.97 10.28
C PRO A 146 -0.06 10.68 11.10
N GLY A 147 -1.15 11.06 10.43
CA GLY A 147 -2.25 11.85 10.99
C GLY A 147 -2.13 13.36 10.77
N GLU A 148 -0.96 13.86 10.40
CA GLU A 148 -0.81 15.28 10.04
C GLU A 148 -1.48 15.61 8.70
N SER A 149 -1.93 16.85 8.59
CA SER A 149 -2.47 17.39 7.35
C SER A 149 -1.39 18.12 6.57
N VAL A 150 -1.37 17.89 5.25
CA VAL A 150 -0.48 18.54 4.30
C VAL A 150 -1.28 19.15 3.15
N ASP A 151 -0.84 20.27 2.65
CA ASP A 151 -1.43 20.88 1.46
C ASP A 151 -0.76 20.32 0.21
N LEU A 152 -1.57 19.83 -0.72
CA LEU A 152 -1.09 19.19 -1.94
C LEU A 152 -1.53 20.00 -3.16
N ARG A 153 -0.61 20.21 -4.09
CA ARG A 153 -0.86 20.81 -5.40
C ARG A 153 -0.40 19.81 -6.45
N ILE A 154 -1.34 19.17 -7.12
CA ILE A 154 -1.10 18.08 -8.07
C ILE A 154 -1.28 18.63 -9.48
N GLU A 155 -0.25 18.56 -10.31
CA GLU A 155 -0.32 19.01 -11.71
C GLU A 155 -0.90 17.90 -12.59
N LEU A 156 -2.08 18.16 -13.17
CA LEU A 156 -2.70 17.29 -14.16
C LEU A 156 -2.95 18.05 -15.46
N GLU A 157 -3.21 17.31 -16.53
CA GLU A 157 -3.76 17.90 -17.75
C GLU A 157 -5.03 18.70 -17.42
N GLY A 158 -5.05 19.97 -17.80
CA GLY A 158 -6.15 20.89 -17.48
C GLY A 158 -5.95 21.69 -16.18
N GLY A 159 -4.75 21.67 -15.58
CA GLY A 159 -4.36 22.56 -14.47
C GLY A 159 -4.12 21.86 -13.14
N VAL A 160 -3.76 22.65 -12.15
CA VAL A 160 -3.42 22.19 -10.80
C VAL A 160 -4.69 21.84 -10.02
N ILE A 161 -4.64 20.74 -9.27
CA ILE A 161 -5.61 20.39 -8.22
C ILE A 161 -4.98 20.75 -6.89
N ALA A 162 -5.64 21.60 -6.11
CA ALA A 162 -5.25 21.93 -4.75
C ALA A 162 -6.17 21.18 -3.79
N VAL A 163 -5.59 20.36 -2.91
CA VAL A 163 -6.35 19.56 -1.93
C VAL A 163 -5.53 19.36 -0.66
N THR A 164 -6.20 19.32 0.48
CA THR A 164 -5.57 18.92 1.74
C THR A 164 -5.53 17.40 1.82
N GLY A 165 -4.37 16.85 2.16
CA GLY A 165 -4.16 15.43 2.39
C GLY A 165 -3.85 15.13 3.84
N GLU A 166 -4.38 14.04 4.37
CA GLU A 166 -3.92 13.47 5.64
C GLU A 166 -2.80 12.47 5.35
N VAL A 167 -1.70 12.59 6.06
CA VAL A 167 -0.58 11.66 5.97
C VAL A 167 -0.97 10.34 6.63
N ILE A 168 -1.04 9.28 5.84
CA ILE A 168 -1.34 7.93 6.33
C ILE A 168 -0.07 7.18 6.70
N ARG A 169 0.99 7.42 5.92
CA ARG A 169 2.26 6.73 6.11
C ARG A 169 3.39 7.57 5.56
N VAL A 170 4.53 7.51 6.25
CA VAL A 170 5.78 8.10 5.79
C VAL A 170 6.87 7.04 5.83
N ALA A 171 7.73 7.04 4.84
CA ALA A 171 8.97 6.28 4.81
C ALA A 171 10.09 7.17 4.28
N ALA A 172 11.29 7.03 4.84
CA ALA A 172 12.47 7.73 4.36
C ALA A 172 13.50 6.72 3.85
N ARG A 173 14.15 7.06 2.74
CA ARG A 173 15.30 6.33 2.20
C ARG A 173 16.40 7.34 1.88
N GLY A 174 17.36 7.47 2.76
CA GLY A 174 18.33 8.56 2.73
C GLY A 174 17.62 9.92 2.83
N ALA A 175 17.94 10.83 1.91
CA ALA A 175 17.31 12.15 1.86
C ALA A 175 15.91 12.13 1.17
N ARG A 176 15.45 11.00 0.66
CA ARG A 176 14.18 10.91 -0.06
C ARG A 176 13.05 10.43 0.84
N TRP A 177 11.94 11.17 0.85
CA TRP A 177 10.73 10.83 1.58
C TRP A 177 9.67 10.28 0.64
N PHE A 178 8.88 9.34 1.17
CA PHE A 178 7.74 8.73 0.49
C PHE A 178 6.53 8.88 1.40
N LEU A 179 5.58 9.70 0.97
CA LEU A 179 4.34 9.93 1.68
C LEU A 179 3.20 9.14 1.02
N SER A 180 2.38 8.48 1.83
CA SER A 180 1.06 8.02 1.40
C SER A 180 0.03 8.93 2.05
N THR A 181 -0.80 9.58 1.23
CA THR A 181 -1.79 10.55 1.68
C THR A 181 -3.20 10.13 1.30
N ARG A 182 -4.16 10.48 2.12
CA ARG A 182 -5.59 10.42 1.85
C ARG A 182 -6.11 11.83 1.65
N PHE A 183 -6.84 12.09 0.58
CA PHE A 183 -7.42 13.39 0.32
C PHE A 183 -8.56 13.68 1.27
N LEU A 184 -8.61 14.92 1.77
CA LEU A 184 -9.68 15.42 2.62
C LEU A 184 -10.52 16.41 1.79
N ASN A 185 -11.83 16.23 1.79
CA ASN A 185 -12.78 17.17 1.18
C ASN A 185 -12.48 17.55 -0.27
N ILE A 186 -11.99 16.62 -1.08
CA ILE A 186 -11.74 16.84 -2.50
C ILE A 186 -13.08 17.04 -3.23
N GLU A 187 -13.15 18.04 -4.11
CA GLU A 187 -14.33 18.29 -4.93
C GLU A 187 -14.55 17.21 -5.99
N GLU A 188 -15.80 16.86 -6.27
CA GLU A 188 -16.16 15.82 -7.24
C GLU A 188 -15.56 16.06 -8.63
N LYS A 189 -15.52 17.33 -9.08
CA LYS A 189 -14.89 17.69 -10.36
C LYS A 189 -13.40 17.30 -10.42
N ASP A 190 -12.70 17.43 -9.29
CA ASP A 190 -11.27 17.11 -9.20
C ASP A 190 -11.06 15.61 -9.03
N GLN A 191 -11.95 14.90 -8.31
CA GLN A 191 -12.00 13.45 -8.29
C GLN A 191 -12.16 12.88 -9.71
N ASP A 192 -13.07 13.46 -10.52
CA ASP A 192 -13.29 13.03 -11.91
C ASP A 192 -12.06 13.27 -12.81
N ARG A 193 -11.34 14.35 -12.60
CA ARG A 193 -10.08 14.62 -13.33
C ARG A 193 -9.02 13.58 -12.99
N ILE A 194 -8.85 13.28 -11.70
CA ILE A 194 -7.92 12.25 -11.22
C ILE A 194 -8.33 10.88 -11.78
N ARG A 195 -9.60 10.52 -11.67
CA ARG A 195 -10.15 9.24 -12.16
C ARG A 195 -9.86 9.06 -13.65
N ARG A 196 -10.11 10.08 -14.47
CA ARG A 196 -9.80 10.04 -15.92
C ARG A 196 -8.32 9.78 -16.19
N ARG A 197 -7.43 10.48 -15.48
CA ARG A 197 -5.97 10.32 -15.64
C ARG A 197 -5.51 8.93 -15.20
N VAL A 198 -6.06 8.38 -14.11
CA VAL A 198 -5.78 7.03 -13.63
C VAL A 198 -6.21 5.98 -14.67
N PHE A 199 -7.42 6.07 -15.19
CA PHE A 199 -7.88 5.14 -16.23
C PHE A 199 -7.10 5.25 -17.54
N GLN A 200 -6.63 6.43 -17.88
CA GLN A 200 -5.74 6.62 -19.02
C GLN A 200 -4.42 5.90 -18.79
N ALA A 201 -3.77 6.08 -17.64
CA ALA A 201 -2.53 5.39 -17.28
C ALA A 201 -2.66 3.87 -17.31
N LEU A 202 -3.76 3.34 -16.78
CA LEU A 202 -4.04 1.90 -16.80
C LEU A 202 -4.21 1.35 -18.23
N ARG A 203 -4.81 2.11 -19.15
CA ARG A 203 -4.90 1.73 -20.56
C ARG A 203 -3.53 1.75 -21.25
N GLU A 204 -2.72 2.77 -20.98
CA GLU A 204 -1.34 2.89 -21.49
C GLU A 204 -0.47 1.73 -21.00
N GLU A 205 -0.61 1.35 -19.73
CA GLU A 205 0.14 0.23 -19.13
C GLU A 205 -0.27 -1.11 -19.76
N ARG A 206 -1.56 -1.35 -19.94
CA ARG A 206 -2.07 -2.57 -20.63
C ARG A 206 -1.58 -2.66 -22.07
N ALA A 207 -1.54 -1.55 -22.80
CA ALA A 207 -1.03 -1.53 -24.18
C ALA A 207 0.46 -1.91 -24.22
N ARG A 208 1.28 -1.40 -23.29
CA ARG A 208 2.71 -1.75 -23.19
C ARG A 208 3.00 -3.21 -22.84
N LEU A 209 2.08 -3.86 -22.13
CA LEU A 209 2.22 -5.29 -21.76
C LEU A 209 1.73 -6.23 -22.85
N ALA A 210 1.02 -5.71 -23.86
CA ALA A 210 0.50 -6.48 -24.98
C ALA A 210 1.41 -6.48 -26.23
N ASP A 211 2.41 -5.57 -26.25
CA ASP A 211 3.48 -5.49 -27.25
C ASP A 211 4.72 -6.27 -26.78
#